data_ce9d6faa2f3829ab66f1894f93e79793
#
_entry.id   ce9d6faa2f3829ab66f1894f93e79793
#
_cell.length_a   1.000
_cell.length_b   1.000
_cell.length_c   1.000
_cell.angle_alpha   90.00
_cell.angle_beta   90.00
_cell.angle_gamma   90.00
#
_symmetry.space_group_name_H-M   'P 1'
#
loop_
_entity.id
_entity.type
_entity.pdbx_description
1 polymer ?
#
loop_
_entity_poly.entity_id
_entity_poly.type
_entity_poly.pdbx_seq_one_letter_code
_entity_poly.pdbx_strand_id
1 'polypeptide(L)'
;MAGPYSGLELLATAVVLLDDRFAVLHANPAAESLLEIGARALVGQHFPVLFAEGAELEKAFAQALTASWDYATQDAIYERAGHDPLPLGCTLTRVDDGNAVLLVELRPIAQQLRLEREERLMEQQAATRELIRNLAHEIKNPLGGLRGSAQLLERELERSELMEYTQVIIKEADRLQALLDRLLTPQRPWQPASLNIHEVFERVRTLVFAEFGHKVAILCNYDPSVPDLDGDREQLIQAVLNIARNAAQALTSEINQPWRKGTMIFRTRVARQVTVLRQRHKLALELQVIDDGPGVPEEIRDRIFSPLVSGREGGTGLGLSLAQTLIGNHHGIIECASRPGRTAFTILLPLA
;
A
#
# COMPACT_ATOMS: atom_id res chain seq x y z
N MET A 1 8.62 -8.59 52.67
CA MET A 1 7.17 -8.26 52.66
C MET A 1 6.81 -7.95 51.24
N ALA A 2 5.78 -8.60 50.69
CA ALA A 2 5.29 -8.25 49.36
C ALA A 2 4.80 -6.78 49.37
N GLY A 3 5.17 -5.98 48.37
CA GLY A 3 4.69 -4.61 48.25
C GLY A 3 3.17 -4.54 48.04
N PRO A 4 2.54 -3.37 48.22
CA PRO A 4 1.09 -3.22 48.13
C PRO A 4 0.49 -3.70 46.78
N TYR A 5 1.28 -3.75 45.68
CA TYR A 5 0.85 -4.12 44.34
C TYR A 5 1.54 -5.39 43.81
N SER A 6 2.00 -6.29 44.68
CA SER A 6 2.76 -7.49 44.30
C SER A 6 2.04 -8.40 43.28
N GLY A 7 0.71 -8.37 43.23
CA GLY A 7 -0.07 -9.12 42.24
C GLY A 7 0.10 -8.58 40.81
N LEU A 8 0.31 -7.28 40.64
CA LEU A 8 0.49 -6.65 39.31
C LEU A 8 1.86 -6.95 38.71
N GLU A 9 2.85 -7.25 39.56
CA GLU A 9 4.22 -7.60 39.13
C GLU A 9 4.28 -8.89 38.31
N LEU A 10 3.29 -9.79 38.46
CA LEU A 10 3.24 -11.08 37.79
C LEU A 10 2.49 -11.02 36.45
N LEU A 11 1.89 -9.86 36.10
CA LEU A 11 1.13 -9.72 34.89
C LEU A 11 2.05 -9.49 33.69
N ALA A 12 1.78 -10.22 32.60
CA ALA A 12 2.44 -9.99 31.30
C ALA A 12 1.93 -8.74 30.58
N THR A 13 0.74 -8.24 30.97
CA THR A 13 0.18 -6.99 30.46
C THR A 13 0.87 -5.81 31.14
N ALA A 14 1.23 -4.79 30.38
CA ALA A 14 1.78 -3.56 30.93
C ALA A 14 0.69 -2.78 31.67
N VAL A 15 0.91 -2.53 32.96
CA VAL A 15 -0.05 -1.88 33.87
C VAL A 15 0.61 -0.72 34.59
N VAL A 16 -0.10 0.40 34.65
CA VAL A 16 0.29 1.61 35.39
C VAL A 16 -0.87 2.04 36.29
N LEU A 17 -0.57 2.36 37.54
CA LEU A 17 -1.52 2.96 38.47
C LEU A 17 -1.28 4.47 38.57
N LEU A 18 -2.37 5.23 38.54
CA LEU A 18 -2.34 6.69 38.58
C LEU A 18 -3.15 7.21 39.79
N ASP A 19 -2.72 8.35 40.31
CA ASP A 19 -3.47 9.13 41.30
C ASP A 19 -4.53 10.05 40.62
N ASP A 20 -5.21 10.87 41.42
CA ASP A 20 -6.22 11.83 40.98
C ASP A 20 -5.69 12.97 40.12
N ARG A 21 -4.36 13.13 40.04
CA ARG A 21 -3.65 14.10 39.19
C ARG A 21 -2.96 13.42 38.01
N PHE A 22 -3.26 12.15 37.75
CA PHE A 22 -2.65 11.33 36.72
C PHE A 22 -1.13 11.17 36.86
N ALA A 23 -0.61 11.35 38.06
CA ALA A 23 0.78 11.00 38.37
C ALA A 23 0.91 9.50 38.58
N VAL A 24 2.00 8.91 38.07
CA VAL A 24 2.28 7.50 38.19
C VAL A 24 2.59 7.12 39.64
N LEU A 25 1.80 6.25 40.23
CA LEU A 25 2.05 5.66 41.54
C LEU A 25 2.81 4.35 41.46
N HIS A 26 2.53 3.55 40.45
CA HIS A 26 3.16 2.25 40.23
C HIS A 26 3.16 1.88 38.75
N ALA A 27 4.22 1.21 38.31
CA ALA A 27 4.32 0.59 37.00
C ALA A 27 4.93 -0.80 37.14
N ASN A 28 4.30 -1.81 36.54
CA ASN A 28 4.80 -3.18 36.62
C ASN A 28 5.97 -3.42 35.61
N PRO A 29 6.74 -4.53 35.73
CA PRO A 29 7.86 -4.82 34.83
C PRO A 29 7.50 -4.89 33.35
N ALA A 30 6.26 -5.28 33.02
CA ALA A 30 5.78 -5.27 31.65
C ALA A 30 5.62 -3.84 31.12
N ALA A 31 5.17 -2.88 31.96
CA ALA A 31 5.10 -1.47 31.59
C ALA A 31 6.50 -0.85 31.44
N GLU A 32 7.45 -1.17 32.34
CA GLU A 32 8.84 -0.75 32.20
C GLU A 32 9.45 -1.22 30.86
N SER A 33 9.24 -2.48 30.52
CA SER A 33 9.73 -3.07 29.27
C SER A 33 9.09 -2.46 28.02
N LEU A 34 7.78 -2.16 28.07
CA LEU A 34 7.04 -1.58 26.96
C LEU A 34 7.41 -0.12 26.71
N LEU A 35 7.50 0.67 27.80
CA LEU A 35 7.80 2.09 27.73
C LEU A 35 9.31 2.36 27.66
N GLU A 36 10.15 1.34 27.91
CA GLU A 36 11.62 1.46 27.99
C GLU A 36 12.06 2.49 29.06
N ILE A 37 11.25 2.68 30.08
CA ILE A 37 11.50 3.57 31.22
C ILE A 37 11.39 2.77 32.51
N GLY A 38 12.42 2.84 33.35
CA GLY A 38 12.38 2.15 34.65
C GLY A 38 11.33 2.73 35.59
N ALA A 39 10.69 1.90 36.44
CA ALA A 39 9.61 2.31 37.35
C ALA A 39 9.99 3.47 38.25
N ARG A 40 11.26 3.54 38.71
CA ARG A 40 11.75 4.67 39.53
C ARG A 40 11.73 6.01 38.80
N ALA A 41 11.88 5.99 37.50
CA ALA A 41 11.84 7.22 36.67
C ALA A 41 10.39 7.56 36.26
N LEU A 42 9.50 6.55 36.20
CA LEU A 42 8.08 6.75 35.87
C LEU A 42 7.30 7.26 37.08
N VAL A 43 7.56 6.77 38.28
CA VAL A 43 6.82 7.14 39.50
C VAL A 43 6.94 8.63 39.76
N GLY A 44 5.77 9.27 39.94
CA GLY A 44 5.64 10.71 40.15
C GLY A 44 5.59 11.56 38.89
N GLN A 45 5.82 10.97 37.70
CA GLN A 45 5.61 11.68 36.43
C GLN A 45 4.12 11.78 36.09
N HIS A 46 3.73 12.89 35.47
CA HIS A 46 2.39 13.07 34.90
C HIS A 46 2.26 12.24 33.63
N PHE A 47 1.54 11.13 33.73
CA PHE A 47 1.53 10.07 32.70
C PHE A 47 1.15 10.54 31.28
N PRO A 48 0.13 11.43 31.08
CA PRO A 48 -0.24 11.93 29.77
C PRO A 48 0.89 12.64 28.99
N VAL A 49 1.86 13.24 29.69
CA VAL A 49 2.99 13.95 29.03
C VAL A 49 3.89 13.03 28.20
N LEU A 50 3.84 11.72 28.46
CA LEU A 50 4.60 10.73 27.70
C LEU A 50 4.07 10.50 26.28
N PHE A 51 2.91 11.07 25.93
CA PHE A 51 2.20 10.82 24.69
C PHE A 51 2.12 12.10 23.82
N ALA A 52 2.16 11.93 22.50
CA ALA A 52 2.07 13.04 21.54
C ALA A 52 0.82 13.89 21.72
N GLU A 53 -0.31 13.26 22.05
CA GLU A 53 -1.62 13.89 22.27
C GLU A 53 -1.99 13.90 23.77
N GLY A 54 -1.04 14.24 24.64
CA GLY A 54 -1.20 14.15 26.08
C GLY A 54 -2.41 14.90 26.63
N ALA A 55 -2.74 16.08 26.06
CA ALA A 55 -3.91 16.85 26.49
C ALA A 55 -5.25 16.17 26.16
N GLU A 56 -5.34 15.41 25.06
CA GLU A 56 -6.55 14.64 24.72
C GLU A 56 -6.65 13.40 25.60
N LEU A 57 -5.54 12.75 25.85
CA LEU A 57 -5.46 11.62 26.75
C LEU A 57 -5.86 12.01 28.19
N GLU A 58 -5.45 13.18 28.67
CA GLU A 58 -5.84 13.71 29.97
C GLU A 58 -7.36 13.98 30.07
N LYS A 59 -7.97 14.49 29.00
CA LYS A 59 -9.43 14.63 28.93
C LYS A 59 -10.13 13.27 29.01
N ALA A 60 -9.62 12.26 28.30
CA ALA A 60 -10.16 10.92 28.33
C ALA A 60 -10.06 10.30 29.73
N PHE A 61 -8.94 10.52 30.43
CA PHE A 61 -8.76 10.09 31.82
C PHE A 61 -9.74 10.78 32.79
N ALA A 62 -9.91 12.09 32.65
CA ALA A 62 -10.87 12.85 33.45
C ALA A 62 -12.32 12.37 33.21
N GLN A 63 -12.67 12.06 31.96
CA GLN A 63 -13.97 11.48 31.63
C GLN A 63 -14.17 10.10 32.22
N ALA A 64 -13.15 9.23 32.20
CA ALA A 64 -13.20 7.91 32.79
C ALA A 64 -13.44 7.94 34.31
N LEU A 65 -12.92 8.97 35.01
CA LEU A 65 -13.15 9.14 36.44
C LEU A 65 -14.59 9.59 36.78
N THR A 66 -15.22 10.33 35.85
CA THR A 66 -16.58 10.89 36.08
C THR A 66 -17.69 10.03 35.50
N ALA A 67 -17.38 9.13 34.58
CA ALA A 67 -18.34 8.26 33.91
C ALA A 67 -18.81 7.13 34.84
N SER A 68 -20.01 6.62 34.61
CA SER A 68 -20.59 5.46 35.26
C SER A 68 -20.16 4.12 34.64
N TRP A 69 -19.08 4.09 33.89
CA TRP A 69 -18.61 2.94 33.13
C TRP A 69 -17.48 2.22 33.90
N ASP A 70 -17.45 0.90 33.84
CA ASP A 70 -16.42 0.11 34.51
C ASP A 70 -15.04 0.24 33.84
N TYR A 71 -14.99 0.52 32.53
CA TYR A 71 -13.75 0.76 31.79
C TYR A 71 -13.98 1.64 30.56
N ALA A 72 -12.92 2.31 30.10
CA ALA A 72 -12.87 3.06 28.84
C ALA A 72 -11.61 2.64 28.07
N THR A 73 -11.66 2.74 26.73
CA THR A 73 -10.48 2.48 25.88
C THR A 73 -10.16 3.72 25.08
N GLN A 74 -8.87 4.08 25.04
CA GLN A 74 -8.35 5.22 24.29
C GLN A 74 -7.05 4.83 23.61
N ASP A 75 -6.95 5.12 22.32
CA ASP A 75 -5.69 4.97 21.59
C ASP A 75 -4.83 6.21 21.77
N ALA A 76 -3.53 6.03 21.92
CA ALA A 76 -2.57 7.11 22.09
C ALA A 76 -1.22 6.75 21.44
N ILE A 77 -0.48 7.76 21.00
CA ILE A 77 0.85 7.60 20.42
C ILE A 77 1.90 7.91 21.47
N TYR A 78 2.63 6.89 21.90
CA TYR A 78 3.75 7.05 22.82
C TYR A 78 5.00 7.50 22.07
N GLU A 79 5.57 8.64 22.49
CA GLU A 79 6.80 9.19 21.91
C GLU A 79 8.03 8.58 22.59
N ARG A 80 8.89 7.94 21.81
CA ARG A 80 10.14 7.35 22.27
C ARG A 80 11.33 8.17 21.78
N ALA A 81 12.21 8.57 22.69
CA ALA A 81 13.44 9.26 22.33
C ALA A 81 14.33 8.36 21.45
N GLY A 82 14.58 8.77 20.20
CA GLY A 82 15.46 8.07 19.27
C GLY A 82 14.88 6.83 18.58
N HIS A 83 13.60 6.52 18.78
CA HIS A 83 12.88 5.43 18.14
C HIS A 83 11.60 5.92 17.45
N ASP A 84 11.02 5.08 16.59
CA ASP A 84 9.74 5.37 15.99
C ASP A 84 8.62 5.45 17.04
N PRO A 85 7.65 6.36 16.88
CA PRO A 85 6.49 6.46 17.76
C PRO A 85 5.75 5.13 17.88
N LEU A 86 5.32 4.76 19.08
CA LEU A 86 4.64 3.51 19.35
C LEU A 86 3.15 3.76 19.61
N PRO A 87 2.24 3.32 18.72
CA PRO A 87 0.81 3.38 19.00
C PRO A 87 0.43 2.35 20.04
N LEU A 88 -0.21 2.83 21.12
CA LEU A 88 -0.68 2.06 22.27
C LEU A 88 -2.19 2.20 22.44
N GLY A 89 -2.88 1.10 22.67
CA GLY A 89 -4.23 1.09 23.20
C GLY A 89 -4.17 1.15 24.73
N CYS A 90 -4.80 2.15 25.32
CA CYS A 90 -4.91 2.36 26.75
C CYS A 90 -6.31 1.93 27.22
N THR A 91 -6.40 0.89 28.03
CA THR A 91 -7.65 0.53 28.71
C THR A 91 -7.62 1.13 30.12
N LEU A 92 -8.62 1.93 30.43
CA LEU A 92 -8.72 2.72 31.66
C LEU A 92 -9.75 2.06 32.57
N THR A 93 -9.36 1.66 33.75
CA THR A 93 -10.26 1.06 34.75
C THR A 93 -10.21 1.91 36.00
N ARG A 94 -11.35 2.31 36.52
CA ARG A 94 -11.42 3.02 37.78
C ARG A 94 -11.15 2.04 38.94
N VAL A 95 -10.28 2.45 39.83
CA VAL A 95 -9.94 1.65 41.05
C VAL A 95 -10.09 2.53 42.27
N ASP A 96 -10.27 1.91 43.41
CA ASP A 96 -10.32 2.55 44.74
C ASP A 96 -9.43 1.75 45.67
N ASP A 97 -8.12 2.00 45.55
CA ASP A 97 -7.10 1.33 46.33
C ASP A 97 -6.07 2.33 46.88
N GLY A 98 -6.35 2.85 48.05
CA GLY A 98 -5.50 3.85 48.69
C GLY A 98 -5.49 5.20 47.94
N ASN A 99 -4.34 5.55 47.35
CA ASN A 99 -4.20 6.77 46.54
C ASN A 99 -4.41 6.51 45.04
N ALA A 100 -4.53 5.26 44.61
CA ALA A 100 -4.73 4.91 43.20
C ALA A 100 -6.21 5.08 42.84
N VAL A 101 -6.48 5.85 41.78
CA VAL A 101 -7.86 6.09 41.29
C VAL A 101 -8.06 5.52 39.89
N LEU A 102 -6.99 5.30 39.13
CA LEU A 102 -7.04 4.81 37.75
C LEU A 102 -5.97 3.74 37.52
N LEU A 103 -6.40 2.61 36.97
CA LEU A 103 -5.52 1.58 36.42
C LEU A 103 -5.52 1.71 34.91
N VAL A 104 -4.35 1.79 34.31
CA VAL A 104 -4.15 1.89 32.88
C VAL A 104 -3.43 0.64 32.39
N GLU A 105 -4.10 -0.16 31.56
CA GLU A 105 -3.49 -1.26 30.83
C GLU A 105 -3.04 -0.76 29.45
N LEU A 106 -1.78 -1.04 29.09
CA LEU A 106 -1.19 -0.63 27.83
C LEU A 106 -0.96 -1.84 26.93
N ARG A 107 -1.36 -1.71 25.66
CA ARG A 107 -1.14 -2.74 24.64
C ARG A 107 -0.61 -2.13 23.35
N PRO A 108 0.45 -2.68 22.75
CA PRO A 108 0.87 -2.27 21.42
C PRO A 108 -0.21 -2.58 20.39
N ILE A 109 -0.71 -1.57 19.66
CA ILE A 109 -1.75 -1.73 18.63
C ILE A 109 -1.21 -1.53 17.21
N ALA A 110 0.11 -1.34 17.04
CA ALA A 110 0.72 -1.11 15.74
C ALA A 110 0.38 -2.20 14.71
N GLN A 111 0.36 -3.47 15.13
CA GLN A 111 0.01 -4.58 14.25
C GLN A 111 -1.49 -4.58 13.90
N GLN A 112 -2.35 -4.30 14.87
CA GLN A 112 -3.80 -4.21 14.66
C GLN A 112 -4.15 -3.08 13.71
N LEU A 113 -3.60 -1.88 13.89
CA LEU A 113 -3.82 -0.72 13.01
C LEU A 113 -3.33 -0.99 11.57
N ARG A 114 -2.20 -1.70 11.41
CA ARG A 114 -1.74 -2.11 10.08
C ARG A 114 -2.75 -3.06 9.42
N LEU A 115 -3.24 -4.05 10.16
CA LEU A 115 -4.21 -5.01 9.66
C LEU A 115 -5.53 -4.34 9.25
N GLU A 116 -6.04 -3.43 10.07
CA GLU A 116 -7.26 -2.67 9.76
C GLU A 116 -7.09 -1.76 8.54
N ARG A 117 -5.90 -1.15 8.40
CA ARG A 117 -5.58 -0.34 7.21
C ARG A 117 -5.51 -1.18 5.94
N GLU A 118 -4.91 -2.37 6.02
CA GLU A 118 -4.86 -3.32 4.91
C GLU A 118 -6.25 -3.81 4.52
N GLU A 119 -7.13 -4.10 5.51
CA GLU A 119 -8.52 -4.49 5.25
C GLU A 119 -9.30 -3.40 4.51
N ARG A 120 -9.25 -2.18 5.02
CA ARG A 120 -9.93 -1.04 4.37
C ARG A 120 -9.43 -0.82 2.94
N LEU A 121 -8.13 -0.95 2.72
CA LEU A 121 -7.56 -0.83 1.37
C LEU A 121 -8.05 -1.95 0.45
N MET A 122 -8.14 -3.19 0.94
CA MET A 122 -8.67 -4.32 0.16
C MET A 122 -10.15 -4.16 -0.16
N GLU A 123 -10.96 -3.74 0.81
CA GLU A 123 -12.40 -3.48 0.61
C GLU A 123 -12.63 -2.36 -0.41
N GLN A 124 -11.88 -1.26 -0.31
CA GLN A 124 -11.94 -0.17 -1.29
C GLN A 124 -11.55 -0.64 -2.69
N GLN A 125 -10.51 -1.47 -2.80
CA GLN A 125 -10.08 -2.04 -4.08
C GLN A 125 -11.14 -2.98 -4.67
N ALA A 126 -11.74 -3.85 -3.85
CA ALA A 126 -12.78 -4.76 -4.31
C ALA A 126 -14.01 -3.99 -4.82
N ALA A 127 -14.49 -3.00 -4.07
CA ALA A 127 -15.61 -2.14 -4.46
C ALA A 127 -15.29 -1.36 -5.75
N THR A 128 -14.09 -0.83 -5.87
CA THR A 128 -13.66 -0.10 -7.07
C THR A 128 -13.60 -1.01 -8.30
N ARG A 129 -13.12 -2.25 -8.16
CA ARG A 129 -13.10 -3.23 -9.26
C ARG A 129 -14.52 -3.58 -9.74
N GLU A 130 -15.44 -3.75 -8.82
CA GLU A 130 -16.82 -4.06 -9.14
C GLU A 130 -17.50 -2.89 -9.88
N LEU A 131 -17.32 -1.66 -9.41
CA LEU A 131 -17.80 -0.45 -10.08
C LEU A 131 -17.25 -0.33 -11.50
N ILE A 132 -15.94 -0.54 -11.69
CA ILE A 132 -15.31 -0.47 -13.02
C ILE A 132 -15.88 -1.56 -13.94
N ARG A 133 -16.10 -2.77 -13.43
CA ARG A 133 -16.71 -3.86 -14.21
C ARG A 133 -18.10 -3.48 -14.68
N ASN A 134 -18.94 -2.97 -13.80
CA ASN A 134 -20.31 -2.58 -14.11
C ASN A 134 -20.34 -1.41 -15.10
N LEU A 135 -19.56 -0.36 -14.87
CA LEU A 135 -19.42 0.78 -15.78
C LEU A 135 -18.92 0.36 -17.16
N ALA A 136 -17.96 -0.53 -17.23
CA ALA A 136 -17.43 -0.96 -18.51
C ALA A 136 -18.46 -1.79 -19.30
N HIS A 137 -19.27 -2.62 -18.66
CA HIS A 137 -20.40 -3.29 -19.32
C HIS A 137 -21.44 -2.29 -19.84
N GLU A 138 -21.77 -1.27 -19.05
CA GLU A 138 -22.71 -0.24 -19.43
C GLU A 138 -22.19 0.69 -20.55
N ILE A 139 -20.86 0.90 -20.65
CA ILE A 139 -20.26 1.69 -21.73
C ILE A 139 -20.05 0.85 -23.00
N LYS A 140 -19.76 -0.45 -22.88
CA LYS A 140 -19.64 -1.33 -24.05
C LYS A 140 -20.92 -1.38 -24.88
N ASN A 141 -22.08 -1.38 -24.23
CA ASN A 141 -23.38 -1.45 -24.90
C ASN A 141 -23.62 -0.28 -25.87
N PRO A 142 -23.54 1.00 -25.46
CA PRO A 142 -23.70 2.13 -26.37
C PRO A 142 -22.60 2.21 -27.45
N LEU A 143 -21.33 1.82 -27.11
CA LEU A 143 -20.26 1.76 -28.11
C LEU A 143 -20.55 0.73 -29.19
N GLY A 144 -21.07 -0.44 -28.83
CA GLY A 144 -21.53 -1.45 -29.79
C GLY A 144 -22.65 -0.94 -30.68
N GLY A 145 -23.60 -0.19 -30.11
CA GLY A 145 -24.65 0.49 -30.86
C GLY A 145 -24.15 1.54 -31.86
N LEU A 146 -23.23 2.43 -31.40
CA LEU A 146 -22.60 3.44 -32.24
C LEU A 146 -21.84 2.80 -33.42
N ARG A 147 -21.03 1.79 -33.13
CA ARG A 147 -20.28 1.03 -34.13
C ARG A 147 -21.20 0.39 -35.16
N GLY A 148 -22.25 -0.31 -34.69
CA GLY A 148 -23.24 -0.98 -35.57
C GLY A 148 -23.99 0.01 -36.45
N SER A 149 -24.39 1.15 -35.90
CA SER A 149 -25.06 2.22 -36.66
C SER A 149 -24.16 2.83 -37.72
N ALA A 150 -22.84 3.09 -37.38
CA ALA A 150 -21.90 3.58 -38.34
C ALA A 150 -21.59 2.58 -39.45
N GLN A 151 -21.55 1.28 -39.16
CA GLN A 151 -21.37 0.22 -40.15
C GLN A 151 -22.59 0.09 -41.11
N LEU A 152 -23.82 0.25 -40.58
CA LEU A 152 -25.00 0.27 -41.40
C LEU A 152 -25.03 1.50 -42.30
N LEU A 153 -24.72 2.67 -41.75
CA LEU A 153 -24.64 3.91 -42.50
C LEU A 153 -23.60 3.83 -43.63
N GLU A 154 -22.43 3.25 -43.36
CA GLU A 154 -21.36 3.07 -44.39
C GLU A 154 -21.84 2.25 -45.58
N ARG A 155 -22.73 1.26 -45.38
CA ARG A 155 -23.29 0.44 -46.45
C ARG A 155 -24.30 1.17 -47.33
N GLU A 156 -24.94 2.21 -46.80
CA GLU A 156 -25.95 3.01 -47.50
C GLU A 156 -25.34 4.27 -48.16
N LEU A 157 -24.08 4.59 -47.85
CA LEU A 157 -23.41 5.76 -48.40
C LEU A 157 -22.83 5.47 -49.81
N GLU A 158 -23.26 6.23 -50.80
CA GLU A 158 -22.69 6.19 -52.17
C GLU A 158 -21.47 7.04 -52.36
N ARG A 159 -21.25 8.04 -51.47
CA ARG A 159 -20.15 9.00 -51.56
C ARG A 159 -18.93 8.56 -50.71
N SER A 160 -17.80 8.36 -51.37
CA SER A 160 -16.54 7.96 -50.74
C SER A 160 -16.06 8.92 -49.64
N GLU A 161 -16.31 10.23 -49.81
CA GLU A 161 -15.93 11.28 -48.85
C GLU A 161 -16.69 11.13 -47.52
N LEU A 162 -17.94 10.66 -47.54
CA LEU A 162 -18.73 10.46 -46.33
C LEU A 162 -18.40 9.13 -45.63
N MET A 163 -17.88 8.14 -46.35
CA MET A 163 -17.38 6.90 -45.78
C MET A 163 -16.18 7.10 -44.86
N GLU A 164 -15.36 8.13 -45.11
CA GLU A 164 -14.24 8.46 -44.24
C GLU A 164 -14.70 8.81 -42.81
N TYR A 165 -15.83 9.51 -42.66
CA TYR A 165 -16.39 9.84 -41.34
C TYR A 165 -16.90 8.61 -40.61
N THR A 166 -17.59 7.68 -41.29
CA THR A 166 -18.06 6.43 -40.65
C THR A 166 -16.91 5.56 -40.22
N GLN A 167 -15.82 5.48 -41.01
CA GLN A 167 -14.61 4.75 -40.64
C GLN A 167 -13.92 5.36 -39.41
N VAL A 168 -13.87 6.69 -39.28
CA VAL A 168 -13.36 7.36 -38.08
C VAL A 168 -14.20 6.98 -36.85
N ILE A 169 -15.54 7.00 -36.96
CA ILE A 169 -16.45 6.62 -35.85
C ILE A 169 -16.22 5.15 -35.45
N ILE A 170 -16.14 4.23 -36.41
CA ILE A 170 -15.89 2.81 -36.15
C ILE A 170 -14.55 2.62 -35.45
N LYS A 171 -13.49 3.27 -35.97
CA LYS A 171 -12.14 3.18 -35.42
C LYS A 171 -12.04 3.71 -33.99
N GLU A 172 -12.70 4.84 -33.69
CA GLU A 172 -12.72 5.39 -32.33
C GLU A 172 -13.59 4.54 -31.37
N ALA A 173 -14.71 3.98 -31.84
CA ALA A 173 -15.50 3.04 -31.06
C ALA A 173 -14.71 1.76 -30.73
N ASP A 174 -13.99 1.19 -31.70
CA ASP A 174 -13.12 0.03 -31.49
C ASP A 174 -11.95 0.36 -30.55
N ARG A 175 -11.38 1.56 -30.64
CA ARG A 175 -10.34 2.05 -29.72
C ARG A 175 -10.85 2.17 -28.29
N LEU A 176 -12.03 2.76 -28.09
CA LEU A 176 -12.66 2.89 -26.77
C LEU A 176 -13.01 1.52 -26.20
N GLN A 177 -13.51 0.60 -27.02
CA GLN A 177 -13.80 -0.77 -26.60
C GLN A 177 -12.53 -1.51 -26.17
N ALA A 178 -11.43 -1.36 -26.92
CA ALA A 178 -10.14 -1.94 -26.53
C ALA A 178 -9.57 -1.34 -25.24
N LEU A 179 -9.80 -0.05 -24.96
CA LEU A 179 -9.45 0.58 -23.68
C LEU A 179 -10.28 0.01 -22.53
N LEU A 180 -11.59 -0.17 -22.72
CA LEU A 180 -12.47 -0.79 -21.72
C LEU A 180 -12.09 -2.26 -21.48
N ASP A 181 -11.74 -3.00 -22.54
CA ASP A 181 -11.27 -4.38 -22.40
C ASP A 181 -9.98 -4.49 -21.59
N ARG A 182 -9.07 -3.52 -21.72
CA ARG A 182 -7.87 -3.41 -20.88
C ARG A 182 -8.20 -3.06 -19.42
N LEU A 183 -9.27 -2.28 -19.20
CA LEU A 183 -9.79 -1.98 -17.85
C LEU A 183 -10.38 -3.19 -17.17
N LEU A 184 -11.16 -3.95 -17.91
CA LEU A 184 -11.84 -5.14 -17.40
C LEU A 184 -10.90 -6.31 -17.25
N THR A 185 -9.79 -6.33 -17.98
CA THR A 185 -8.92 -7.47 -18.27
C THR A 185 -9.67 -8.76 -18.01
N PRO A 186 -10.26 -9.44 -19.01
CA PRO A 186 -10.73 -10.78 -18.76
C PRO A 186 -9.49 -11.53 -18.29
N GLN A 187 -9.51 -11.91 -17.04
CA GLN A 187 -8.43 -12.69 -16.49
C GLN A 187 -8.36 -13.93 -17.37
N ARG A 188 -7.33 -13.97 -18.21
CA ARG A 188 -6.93 -15.23 -18.82
C ARG A 188 -6.93 -16.22 -17.66
N PRO A 189 -7.51 -17.40 -17.80
CA PRO A 189 -7.53 -18.38 -16.72
C PRO A 189 -6.14 -18.44 -16.12
N TRP A 190 -6.04 -18.33 -14.80
CA TRP A 190 -4.80 -18.47 -14.04
C TRP A 190 -4.06 -19.74 -14.49
N GLN A 191 -2.87 -19.58 -15.02
CA GLN A 191 -2.02 -20.65 -15.53
C GLN A 191 -0.68 -20.65 -14.79
N PRO A 192 -0.67 -21.11 -13.52
CA PRO A 192 0.57 -21.17 -12.74
C PRO A 192 1.52 -22.20 -13.33
N ALA A 193 2.76 -21.83 -13.43
CA ALA A 193 3.88 -22.70 -13.77
C ALA A 193 5.10 -22.29 -12.95
N SER A 194 5.99 -23.22 -12.71
CA SER A 194 7.31 -22.87 -12.16
C SER A 194 8.06 -22.01 -13.17
N LEU A 195 8.51 -20.83 -12.74
CA LEU A 195 9.16 -19.86 -13.61
C LEU A 195 10.33 -19.17 -12.92
N ASN A 196 11.32 -18.80 -13.74
CA ASN A 196 12.43 -17.96 -13.32
C ASN A 196 12.07 -16.49 -13.50
N ILE A 197 12.08 -15.72 -12.41
CA ILE A 197 11.69 -14.31 -12.44
C ILE A 197 12.63 -13.44 -13.28
N HIS A 198 13.89 -13.83 -13.41
CA HIS A 198 14.83 -13.08 -14.23
C HIS A 198 14.44 -13.12 -15.71
N GLU A 199 13.82 -14.21 -16.20
CA GLU A 199 13.28 -14.26 -17.55
C GLU A 199 12.13 -13.27 -17.76
N VAL A 200 11.30 -13.04 -16.74
CA VAL A 200 10.25 -12.02 -16.75
C VAL A 200 10.88 -10.63 -16.90
N PHE A 201 11.89 -10.30 -16.10
CA PHE A 201 12.58 -9.02 -16.18
C PHE A 201 13.31 -8.84 -17.52
N GLU A 202 13.96 -9.86 -18.05
CA GLU A 202 14.62 -9.79 -19.36
C GLU A 202 13.62 -9.58 -20.50
N ARG A 203 12.45 -10.21 -20.41
CA ARG A 203 11.37 -9.97 -21.38
C ARG A 203 10.87 -8.52 -21.31
N VAL A 204 10.66 -8.01 -20.11
CA VAL A 204 10.24 -6.61 -19.90
C VAL A 204 11.32 -5.66 -20.39
N ARG A 205 12.60 -5.91 -20.10
CA ARG A 205 13.72 -5.12 -20.59
C ARG A 205 13.71 -5.01 -22.11
N THR A 206 13.48 -6.11 -22.79
CA THR A 206 13.39 -6.16 -24.26
C THR A 206 12.23 -5.31 -24.78
N LEU A 207 11.06 -5.40 -24.14
CA LEU A 207 9.87 -4.65 -24.54
C LEU A 207 10.04 -3.15 -24.31
N VAL A 208 10.58 -2.74 -23.16
CA VAL A 208 10.86 -1.33 -22.85
C VAL A 208 11.92 -0.76 -23.79
N PHE A 209 12.96 -1.55 -24.10
CA PHE A 209 13.98 -1.11 -25.07
C PHE A 209 13.41 -0.94 -26.49
N ALA A 210 12.51 -1.82 -26.91
CA ALA A 210 11.84 -1.70 -28.21
C ALA A 210 10.95 -0.44 -28.31
N GLU A 211 10.32 -0.02 -27.19
CA GLU A 211 9.42 1.11 -27.14
C GLU A 211 10.15 2.47 -26.97
N PHE A 212 11.16 2.51 -26.08
CA PHE A 212 11.83 3.76 -25.68
C PHE A 212 13.26 3.89 -26.25
N GLY A 213 13.82 2.82 -26.77
CA GLY A 213 15.15 2.81 -27.38
C GLY A 213 16.27 3.19 -26.41
N HIS A 214 17.22 3.99 -26.89
CA HIS A 214 18.37 4.44 -26.10
C HIS A 214 18.09 5.62 -25.17
N LYS A 215 16.84 6.09 -25.09
CA LYS A 215 16.46 7.22 -24.21
C LYS A 215 16.53 6.85 -22.73
N VAL A 216 16.37 5.58 -22.40
CA VAL A 216 16.43 5.04 -21.03
C VAL A 216 17.54 4.01 -20.94
N ALA A 217 18.42 4.16 -19.94
CA ALA A 217 19.42 3.15 -19.60
C ALA A 217 18.82 2.16 -18.59
N ILE A 218 18.84 0.86 -18.89
CA ILE A 218 18.32 -0.18 -17.99
C ILE A 218 19.49 -0.97 -17.45
N LEU A 219 19.70 -0.93 -16.13
CA LEU A 219 20.70 -1.68 -15.40
C LEU A 219 20.02 -2.85 -14.68
N CYS A 220 20.66 -4.03 -14.74
CA CYS A 220 20.16 -5.22 -14.06
C CYS A 220 21.05 -5.57 -12.88
N ASN A 221 20.44 -5.77 -11.71
CA ASN A 221 21.10 -6.15 -10.46
C ASN A 221 20.37 -7.35 -9.85
N TYR A 222 20.59 -8.51 -10.47
CA TYR A 222 19.90 -9.74 -10.13
C TYR A 222 20.68 -10.53 -9.07
N ASP A 223 19.93 -11.07 -8.12
CA ASP A 223 20.45 -12.04 -7.14
C ASP A 223 20.32 -13.45 -7.71
N PRO A 224 21.43 -14.14 -8.01
CA PRO A 224 21.37 -15.48 -8.60
C PRO A 224 20.85 -16.56 -7.65
N SER A 225 20.71 -16.26 -6.36
CA SER A 225 20.18 -17.19 -5.36
C SER A 225 18.65 -17.23 -5.29
N VAL A 226 17.97 -16.40 -6.09
CA VAL A 226 16.50 -16.38 -6.16
C VAL A 226 16.01 -17.70 -6.74
N PRO A 227 15.18 -18.46 -6.01
CA PRO A 227 14.61 -19.70 -6.53
C PRO A 227 13.50 -19.41 -7.55
N ASP A 228 13.14 -20.44 -8.31
CA ASP A 228 11.94 -20.40 -9.14
C ASP A 228 10.71 -20.22 -8.28
N LEU A 229 9.69 -19.53 -8.82
CA LEU A 229 8.42 -19.33 -8.17
C LEU A 229 7.28 -19.92 -9.01
N ASP A 230 6.19 -20.31 -8.34
CA ASP A 230 4.96 -20.71 -9.01
C ASP A 230 4.13 -19.46 -9.31
N GLY A 231 3.87 -19.22 -10.60
CA GLY A 231 3.15 -18.03 -11.02
C GLY A 231 2.74 -18.05 -12.48
N ASP A 232 1.90 -17.10 -12.86
CA ASP A 232 1.51 -16.86 -14.25
C ASP A 232 2.51 -15.90 -14.90
N ARG A 233 3.34 -16.43 -15.78
CA ARG A 233 4.41 -15.69 -16.46
C ARG A 233 3.92 -14.44 -17.18
N GLU A 234 2.79 -14.56 -17.90
CA GLU A 234 2.26 -13.45 -18.69
C GLU A 234 1.70 -12.34 -17.80
N GLN A 235 1.03 -12.71 -16.70
CA GLN A 235 0.55 -11.74 -15.72
C GLN A 235 1.71 -11.00 -15.04
N LEU A 236 2.78 -11.70 -14.68
CA LEU A 236 3.97 -11.07 -14.09
C LEU A 236 4.69 -10.16 -15.09
N ILE A 237 4.84 -10.59 -16.37
CA ILE A 237 5.36 -9.71 -17.42
C ILE A 237 4.51 -8.45 -17.55
N GLN A 238 3.19 -8.58 -17.59
CA GLN A 238 2.27 -7.44 -17.72
C GLN A 238 2.37 -6.48 -16.52
N ALA A 239 2.43 -7.02 -15.29
CA ALA A 239 2.55 -6.23 -14.08
C ALA A 239 3.86 -5.42 -14.05
N VAL A 240 4.98 -6.08 -14.27
CA VAL A 240 6.30 -5.44 -14.27
C VAL A 240 6.43 -4.47 -15.44
N LEU A 241 5.88 -4.80 -16.62
CA LEU A 241 5.89 -3.92 -17.79
C LEU A 241 5.11 -2.62 -17.54
N ASN A 242 3.96 -2.68 -16.86
CA ASN A 242 3.20 -1.49 -16.51
C ASN A 242 4.00 -0.55 -15.59
N ILE A 243 4.71 -1.10 -14.62
CA ILE A 243 5.58 -0.32 -13.73
C ILE A 243 6.77 0.25 -14.51
N ALA A 244 7.43 -0.59 -15.30
CA ALA A 244 8.61 -0.18 -16.08
C ALA A 244 8.26 0.89 -17.15
N ARG A 245 7.09 0.80 -17.80
CA ARG A 245 6.60 1.83 -18.72
C ARG A 245 6.36 3.15 -18.01
N ASN A 246 5.77 3.13 -16.81
CA ASN A 246 5.58 4.34 -16.03
C ASN A 246 6.91 5.00 -15.66
N ALA A 247 7.91 4.22 -15.27
CA ALA A 247 9.26 4.69 -15.02
C ALA A 247 9.91 5.26 -16.28
N ALA A 248 9.87 4.53 -17.41
CA ALA A 248 10.44 4.97 -18.69
C ALA A 248 9.79 6.27 -19.20
N GLN A 249 8.48 6.39 -19.09
CA GLN A 249 7.75 7.60 -19.43
C GLN A 249 8.13 8.79 -18.52
N ALA A 250 8.35 8.55 -17.21
CA ALA A 250 8.81 9.60 -16.30
C ALA A 250 10.21 10.10 -16.66
N LEU A 251 11.07 9.19 -17.10
CA LEU A 251 12.44 9.51 -17.52
C LEU A 251 12.52 10.21 -18.88
N THR A 252 11.51 10.04 -19.72
CA THR A 252 11.49 10.60 -21.10
C THR A 252 10.59 11.82 -21.26
N SER A 253 9.88 12.27 -20.23
CA SER A 253 9.05 13.48 -20.28
C SER A 253 9.92 14.73 -20.50
N GLU A 254 9.44 15.69 -21.29
CA GLU A 254 10.14 16.93 -21.64
C GLU A 254 10.55 17.79 -20.44
N ILE A 255 9.91 17.57 -19.28
CA ILE A 255 10.23 18.24 -18.00
C ILE A 255 11.61 17.83 -17.49
N ASN A 256 12.10 16.65 -17.89
CA ASN A 256 13.42 16.13 -17.51
C ASN A 256 14.42 16.40 -18.62
N GLN A 257 15.27 17.38 -18.41
CA GLN A 257 16.48 17.79 -19.15
C GLN A 257 16.84 16.85 -20.32
N PRO A 258 16.69 17.28 -21.59
CA PRO A 258 16.77 16.42 -22.79
C PRO A 258 18.16 15.80 -23.05
N TRP A 259 19.20 16.20 -22.30
CA TRP A 259 20.58 15.71 -22.42
C TRP A 259 20.97 14.64 -21.39
N ARG A 260 20.12 14.35 -20.38
CA ARG A 260 20.40 13.33 -19.39
C ARG A 260 19.66 12.04 -19.74
N LYS A 261 20.39 10.96 -20.01
CA LYS A 261 19.79 9.62 -20.07
C LYS A 261 19.26 9.28 -18.68
N GLY A 262 17.95 9.05 -18.58
CA GLY A 262 17.36 8.51 -17.38
C GLY A 262 17.83 7.08 -17.13
N THR A 263 18.00 6.70 -15.89
CA THR A 263 18.45 5.35 -15.50
C THR A 263 17.34 4.62 -14.77
N MET A 264 17.06 3.40 -15.22
CA MET A 264 16.16 2.45 -14.57
C MET A 264 16.95 1.24 -14.10
N ILE A 265 16.70 0.77 -12.90
CA ILE A 265 17.37 -0.41 -12.31
C ILE A 265 16.33 -1.49 -12.04
N PHE A 266 16.54 -2.67 -12.61
CA PHE A 266 15.82 -3.89 -12.26
C PHE A 266 16.64 -4.65 -11.22
N ARG A 267 16.05 -4.86 -10.05
CA ARG A 267 16.73 -5.51 -8.93
C ARG A 267 15.89 -6.64 -8.39
N THR A 268 16.55 -7.78 -8.09
CA THR A 268 15.93 -8.92 -7.40
C THR A 268 16.68 -9.23 -6.13
N ARG A 269 15.97 -9.63 -5.07
CA ARG A 269 16.55 -10.09 -3.79
C ARG A 269 15.64 -11.15 -3.18
N VAL A 270 16.21 -11.94 -2.29
CA VAL A 270 15.43 -12.83 -1.41
C VAL A 270 15.25 -12.12 -0.07
N ALA A 271 14.00 -11.82 0.26
CA ALA A 271 13.61 -11.28 1.56
C ALA A 271 13.23 -12.42 2.53
N ARG A 272 13.69 -12.33 3.78
CA ARG A 272 13.45 -13.36 4.80
C ARG A 272 12.53 -12.84 5.89
N GLN A 273 11.70 -13.74 6.43
CA GLN A 273 10.77 -13.46 7.55
C GLN A 273 9.87 -12.24 7.27
N VAL A 274 9.30 -12.20 6.09
CA VAL A 274 8.45 -11.09 5.62
C VAL A 274 6.98 -11.42 5.91
N THR A 275 6.22 -10.41 6.29
CA THR A 275 4.76 -10.53 6.40
C THR A 275 4.16 -9.94 5.11
N VAL A 276 3.46 -10.78 4.34
CA VAL A 276 2.72 -10.40 3.14
C VAL A 276 1.25 -10.78 3.36
N LEU A 277 0.32 -9.86 3.17
CA LEU A 277 -1.12 -10.10 3.32
C LEU A 277 -1.48 -10.84 4.64
N ARG A 278 -0.93 -10.38 5.79
CA ARG A 278 -1.13 -10.96 7.14
C ARG A 278 -0.51 -12.32 7.38
N GLN A 279 0.09 -12.94 6.38
CA GLN A 279 0.76 -14.23 6.54
C GLN A 279 2.27 -14.02 6.64
N ARG A 280 2.88 -14.66 7.62
CA ARG A 280 4.33 -14.65 7.79
C ARG A 280 4.94 -15.72 6.89
N HIS A 281 5.74 -15.27 5.94
CA HIS A 281 6.48 -16.13 5.03
C HIS A 281 7.95 -16.22 5.45
N LYS A 282 8.52 -17.42 5.39
CA LYS A 282 9.95 -17.64 5.65
C LYS A 282 10.80 -16.93 4.62
N LEU A 283 10.35 -16.99 3.36
CA LEU A 283 11.00 -16.39 2.20
C LEU A 283 9.98 -15.66 1.35
N ALA A 284 10.37 -14.53 0.79
CA ALA A 284 9.65 -13.83 -0.26
C ALA A 284 10.64 -13.34 -1.31
N LEU A 285 10.21 -13.27 -2.54
CA LEU A 285 10.92 -12.64 -3.62
C LEU A 285 10.65 -11.15 -3.61
N GLU A 286 11.68 -10.35 -3.52
CA GLU A 286 11.64 -8.91 -3.65
C GLU A 286 12.10 -8.49 -5.05
N LEU A 287 11.21 -7.85 -5.80
CA LEU A 287 11.46 -7.30 -7.12
C LEU A 287 11.38 -5.78 -7.04
N GLN A 288 12.38 -5.10 -7.55
CA GLN A 288 12.38 -3.64 -7.58
C GLN A 288 12.58 -3.11 -8.99
N VAL A 289 11.75 -2.13 -9.34
CA VAL A 289 11.95 -1.23 -10.48
C VAL A 289 12.25 0.14 -9.90
N ILE A 290 13.47 0.62 -10.09
CA ILE A 290 13.95 1.87 -9.51
C ILE A 290 14.30 2.81 -10.65
N ASP A 291 13.83 4.06 -10.62
CA ASP A 291 14.17 5.09 -11.58
C ASP A 291 14.73 6.34 -10.91
N ASP A 292 15.53 7.11 -11.65
CA ASP A 292 16.11 8.38 -11.22
C ASP A 292 15.30 9.60 -11.73
N GLY A 293 14.00 9.39 -11.96
CA GLY A 293 13.06 10.38 -12.46
C GLY A 293 12.65 11.47 -11.46
N PRO A 294 11.68 12.32 -11.84
CA PRO A 294 11.24 13.47 -11.03
C PRO A 294 10.54 13.08 -9.73
N GLY A 295 10.16 11.83 -9.58
CA GLY A 295 9.35 11.36 -8.46
C GLY A 295 7.85 11.42 -8.75
N VAL A 296 7.08 10.94 -7.78
CA VAL A 296 5.62 10.99 -7.79
C VAL A 296 5.17 12.25 -7.06
N PRO A 297 4.29 13.09 -7.65
CA PRO A 297 3.72 14.25 -6.98
C PRO A 297 3.05 13.86 -5.66
N GLU A 298 3.20 14.72 -4.65
CA GLU A 298 2.74 14.43 -3.28
C GLU A 298 1.22 14.28 -3.21
N GLU A 299 0.50 15.06 -4.01
CA GLU A 299 -0.96 15.11 -4.06
C GLU A 299 -1.60 13.78 -4.51
N ILE A 300 -0.87 12.98 -5.28
CA ILE A 300 -1.37 11.70 -5.82
C ILE A 300 -0.69 10.48 -5.20
N ARG A 301 0.36 10.64 -4.38
CA ARG A 301 1.21 9.57 -3.87
C ARG A 301 0.42 8.45 -3.19
N ASP A 302 -0.54 8.78 -2.36
CA ASP A 302 -1.37 7.80 -1.65
C ASP A 302 -2.41 7.11 -2.56
N ARG A 303 -2.64 7.63 -3.77
CA ARG A 303 -3.67 7.17 -4.69
C ARG A 303 -3.13 6.70 -6.03
N ILE A 304 -1.81 6.52 -6.19
CA ILE A 304 -1.20 6.12 -7.48
C ILE A 304 -1.67 4.75 -7.97
N PHE A 305 -2.14 3.90 -7.07
CA PHE A 305 -2.70 2.59 -7.41
C PHE A 305 -4.22 2.62 -7.63
N SER A 306 -4.87 3.76 -7.38
CA SER A 306 -6.29 3.92 -7.67
C SER A 306 -6.51 4.05 -9.18
N PRO A 307 -7.52 3.39 -9.74
CA PRO A 307 -7.84 3.50 -11.15
C PRO A 307 -8.12 4.94 -11.57
N LEU A 308 -7.74 5.30 -12.81
CA LEU A 308 -7.94 6.61 -13.41
C LEU A 308 -7.14 7.75 -12.74
N VAL A 309 -6.31 7.47 -11.76
CA VAL A 309 -5.39 8.46 -11.17
C VAL A 309 -4.13 8.53 -12.02
N SER A 310 -3.86 9.70 -12.57
CA SER A 310 -2.67 9.97 -13.38
C SER A 310 -2.10 11.34 -13.00
N GLY A 311 -0.80 11.41 -12.81
CA GLY A 311 -0.06 12.68 -12.64
C GLY A 311 0.40 13.28 -13.96
N ARG A 312 -0.07 12.78 -15.13
CA ARG A 312 0.35 13.22 -16.46
C ARG A 312 -0.84 13.50 -17.36
N GLU A 313 -0.72 14.50 -18.22
CA GLU A 313 -1.67 14.72 -19.30
C GLU A 313 -1.65 13.52 -20.27
N GLY A 314 -2.82 13.02 -20.62
CA GLY A 314 -3.00 11.86 -21.52
C GLY A 314 -2.68 10.49 -20.90
N GLY A 315 -2.31 10.42 -19.61
CA GLY A 315 -2.17 9.16 -18.89
C GLY A 315 -3.52 8.54 -18.58
N THR A 316 -3.69 7.23 -18.84
CA THR A 316 -4.95 6.52 -18.58
C THR A 316 -5.19 6.27 -17.08
N GLY A 317 -4.15 6.36 -16.23
CA GLY A 317 -4.24 6.05 -14.80
C GLY A 317 -4.53 4.58 -14.47
N LEU A 318 -4.38 3.66 -15.44
CA LEU A 318 -4.78 2.26 -15.32
C LEU A 318 -3.62 1.29 -15.12
N GLY A 319 -2.42 1.69 -15.50
CA GLY A 319 -1.26 0.79 -15.52
C GLY A 319 -0.88 0.26 -14.14
N LEU A 320 -0.83 1.13 -13.12
CA LEU A 320 -0.44 0.75 -11.76
C LEU A 320 -1.55 -0.02 -11.04
N SER A 321 -2.81 0.33 -11.24
CA SER A 321 -3.95 -0.42 -10.67
C SER A 321 -4.02 -1.83 -11.24
N LEU A 322 -3.75 -2.00 -12.53
CA LEU A 322 -3.65 -3.31 -13.16
C LEU A 322 -2.45 -4.10 -12.63
N ALA A 323 -1.28 -3.47 -12.49
CA ALA A 323 -0.11 -4.13 -11.89
C ALA A 323 -0.42 -4.63 -10.49
N GLN A 324 -1.08 -3.82 -9.65
CA GLN A 324 -1.49 -4.21 -8.31
C GLN A 324 -2.45 -5.41 -8.32
N THR A 325 -3.41 -5.43 -9.25
CA THR A 325 -4.34 -6.56 -9.42
C THR A 325 -3.60 -7.85 -9.78
N LEU A 326 -2.70 -7.78 -10.74
CA LEU A 326 -1.96 -8.95 -11.23
C LEU A 326 -1.01 -9.51 -10.15
N ILE A 327 -0.33 -8.65 -9.40
CA ILE A 327 0.50 -9.06 -8.27
C ILE A 327 -0.35 -9.63 -7.13
N GLY A 328 -1.52 -9.04 -6.85
CA GLY A 328 -2.48 -9.58 -5.88
C GLY A 328 -2.96 -11.00 -6.22
N ASN A 329 -3.12 -11.35 -7.51
CA ASN A 329 -3.41 -12.72 -7.96
C ASN A 329 -2.31 -13.72 -7.57
N HIS A 330 -1.07 -13.24 -7.42
CA HIS A 330 0.09 -14.02 -6.95
C HIS A 330 0.29 -13.92 -5.43
N HIS A 331 -0.73 -13.49 -4.69
CA HIS A 331 -0.66 -13.26 -3.24
C HIS A 331 0.45 -12.28 -2.83
N GLY A 332 0.87 -11.41 -3.74
CA GLY A 332 1.90 -10.40 -3.54
C GLY A 332 1.35 -9.02 -3.23
N ILE A 333 2.25 -8.12 -2.87
CA ILE A 333 1.98 -6.69 -2.66
C ILE A 333 2.92 -5.82 -3.48
N ILE A 334 2.48 -4.60 -3.78
CA ILE A 334 3.33 -3.56 -4.42
C ILE A 334 3.36 -2.35 -3.50
N GLU A 335 4.56 -1.85 -3.25
CA GLU A 335 4.82 -0.62 -2.51
C GLU A 335 5.55 0.40 -3.39
N CYS A 336 5.36 1.67 -3.12
CA CYS A 336 6.06 2.76 -3.80
C CYS A 336 6.73 3.68 -2.78
N ALA A 337 8.05 3.83 -2.91
CA ALA A 337 8.81 4.84 -2.21
C ALA A 337 9.36 5.84 -3.23
N SER A 338 8.92 7.10 -3.16
CA SER A 338 9.26 8.09 -4.17
C SER A 338 9.71 9.41 -3.55
N ARG A 339 10.81 9.93 -4.13
CA ARG A 339 11.33 11.28 -3.93
C ARG A 339 11.97 11.75 -5.24
N PRO A 340 12.12 13.06 -5.46
CA PRO A 340 12.84 13.56 -6.62
C PRO A 340 14.23 12.91 -6.76
N GLY A 341 14.51 12.40 -7.96
CA GLY A 341 15.75 11.68 -8.27
C GLY A 341 15.76 10.19 -7.87
N ARG A 342 14.70 9.68 -7.24
CA ARG A 342 14.59 8.26 -6.96
C ARG A 342 13.15 7.84 -6.69
N THR A 343 12.57 7.07 -7.61
CA THR A 343 11.32 6.32 -7.37
C THR A 343 11.63 4.83 -7.39
N ALA A 344 11.16 4.11 -6.37
CA ALA A 344 11.32 2.66 -6.27
C ALA A 344 9.94 2.02 -6.08
N PHE A 345 9.54 1.19 -7.04
CA PHE A 345 8.42 0.28 -6.89
C PHE A 345 8.97 -1.06 -6.42
N THR A 346 8.51 -1.52 -5.28
CA THR A 346 8.90 -2.80 -4.67
C THR A 346 7.74 -3.77 -4.71
N ILE A 347 7.93 -4.93 -5.32
CA ILE A 347 6.98 -6.02 -5.36
C ILE A 347 7.49 -7.11 -4.42
N LEU A 348 6.64 -7.61 -3.53
CA LEU A 348 6.92 -8.75 -2.67
C LEU A 348 6.00 -9.90 -3.08
N LEU A 349 6.60 -11.03 -3.47
CA LEU A 349 5.89 -12.26 -3.82
C LEU A 349 6.29 -13.36 -2.82
N PRO A 350 5.32 -14.01 -2.13
CA PRO A 350 5.62 -15.13 -1.25
C PRO A 350 6.28 -16.27 -2.03
N LEU A 351 7.30 -16.87 -1.44
CA LEU A 351 7.90 -18.13 -1.91
C LEU A 351 7.39 -19.25 -1.01
N ALA A 352 7.05 -20.37 -1.60
CA ALA A 352 6.51 -21.54 -0.90
C ALA A 352 7.52 -22.14 0.11
#